data_e43cd2b40522a2ad2dc3ec444b54b6d3
#
_entry.id   e43cd2b40522a2ad2dc3ec444b54b6d3
#
_cell.length_a   1.000
_cell.length_b   1.000
_cell.length_c   1.000
_cell.angle_alpha   90.00
_cell.angle_beta   90.00
_cell.angle_gamma   90.00
#
_symmetry.space_group_name_H-M   'P 1'
#
loop_
_entity.id
_entity.type
_entity.pdbx_description
1 polymer ?
#
loop_
_entity_poly.entity_id
_entity_poly.type
_entity_poly.pdbx_seq_one_letter_code
_entity_poly.pdbx_strand_id
1 'polypeptide(L)'
;AEKKAITIDGQKYTLLEALALKEYGKVYLSLGVNELGYNNDKGFYEAYSQAIDAIRACQPNAVIYIQGLIPLNEDVIAATGGSSYLTNEHLRIYNDLMKQVAQEKQVVFLDLYSEFVDSDGQLPADASRDGVHLSKAYCQQWLEYLKTHTVSYETLYPTQEAQA
;
A
#
# COMPACT_ATOMS: atom_id res chain seq x y z
N ALA A 1 17.33 -9.20 -13.64
CA ALA A 1 17.79 -7.80 -13.58
C ALA A 1 16.58 -6.90 -13.32
N GLU A 2 16.70 -5.99 -12.37
CA GLU A 2 15.65 -5.01 -12.07
C GLU A 2 15.39 -4.11 -13.28
N LYS A 3 14.10 -3.88 -13.57
CA LYS A 3 13.69 -3.06 -14.71
C LYS A 3 13.89 -1.57 -14.41
N LYS A 4 14.68 -0.87 -15.25
CA LYS A 4 14.82 0.59 -15.20
C LYS A 4 13.58 1.27 -15.80
N ALA A 5 12.54 1.43 -15.01
CA ALA A 5 11.24 1.94 -15.45
C ALA A 5 10.98 3.42 -15.10
N ILE A 6 11.82 4.03 -14.26
CA ILE A 6 11.64 5.40 -13.79
C ILE A 6 12.59 6.32 -14.56
N THR A 7 12.04 7.41 -15.11
CA THR A 7 12.83 8.42 -15.82
C THR A 7 12.83 9.72 -15.02
N ILE A 8 14.02 10.22 -14.68
CA ILE A 8 14.23 11.51 -14.00
C ILE A 8 15.29 12.26 -14.80
N ASP A 9 15.00 13.47 -15.23
CA ASP A 9 15.90 14.34 -16.03
C ASP A 9 16.51 13.62 -17.24
N GLY A 10 15.71 12.78 -17.91
CA GLY A 10 16.11 12.03 -19.11
C GLY A 10 16.92 10.75 -18.83
N GLN A 11 17.29 10.48 -17.59
CA GLN A 11 18.02 9.26 -17.19
C GLN A 11 17.07 8.20 -16.61
N LYS A 12 17.32 6.93 -16.93
CA LYS A 12 16.51 5.80 -16.45
C LYS A 12 17.09 5.14 -15.22
N TYR A 13 16.23 4.88 -14.25
CA TYR A 13 16.54 4.28 -12.95
C TYR A 13 15.66 3.07 -12.67
N THR A 14 16.17 2.14 -11.85
CA THR A 14 15.31 1.21 -11.09
C THR A 14 14.58 1.98 -10.00
N LEU A 15 13.58 1.36 -9.35
CA LEU A 15 12.87 1.98 -8.24
C LEU A 15 13.83 2.36 -7.10
N LEU A 16 14.71 1.44 -6.70
CA LEU A 16 15.64 1.66 -5.60
C LEU A 16 16.70 2.70 -5.95
N GLU A 17 17.24 2.68 -7.18
CA GLU A 17 18.15 3.72 -7.66
C GLU A 17 17.49 5.12 -7.61
N ALA A 18 16.25 5.25 -8.07
CA ALA A 18 15.50 6.50 -8.02
C ALA A 18 15.22 6.95 -6.58
N LEU A 19 14.87 6.01 -5.70
CA LEU A 19 14.61 6.29 -4.29
C LEU A 19 15.87 6.75 -3.55
N ALA A 20 17.05 6.31 -3.98
CA ALA A 20 18.33 6.68 -3.40
C ALA A 20 18.89 8.05 -3.86
N LEU A 21 18.24 8.72 -4.83
CA LEU A 21 18.72 10.00 -5.36
C LEU A 21 18.64 11.16 -4.36
N LYS A 22 17.74 11.07 -3.38
CA LYS A 22 17.60 12.06 -2.32
C LYS A 22 17.02 11.44 -1.06
N GLU A 23 17.15 12.14 0.06
CA GLU A 23 16.56 11.75 1.33
C GLU A 23 15.08 12.13 1.41
N TYR A 24 14.23 11.20 1.85
CA TYR A 24 12.79 11.39 2.04
C TYR A 24 12.42 11.20 3.50
N GLY A 25 11.50 12.03 4.00
CA GLY A 25 10.93 11.87 5.34
C GLY A 25 9.85 10.78 5.42
N LYS A 26 9.16 10.52 4.31
CA LYS A 26 8.04 9.56 4.23
C LYS A 26 8.09 8.80 2.91
N VAL A 27 7.80 7.50 2.98
CA VAL A 27 7.63 6.63 1.80
C VAL A 27 6.31 5.88 1.93
N TYR A 28 5.43 6.04 0.96
CA TYR A 28 4.13 5.37 0.91
C TYR A 28 4.14 4.26 -0.15
N LEU A 29 3.82 3.03 0.26
CA LEU A 29 3.64 1.90 -0.65
C LEU A 29 2.15 1.67 -0.92
N SER A 30 1.79 1.53 -2.20
CA SER A 30 0.45 1.17 -2.66
C SER A 30 0.57 0.05 -3.71
N LEU A 31 0.69 -1.19 -3.25
CA LEU A 31 0.91 -2.39 -4.07
C LEU A 31 0.04 -3.53 -3.54
N GLY A 32 -0.38 -4.45 -4.41
CA GLY A 32 -0.96 -5.72 -4.00
C GLY A 32 -2.22 -6.17 -4.75
N VAL A 33 -3.04 -5.27 -5.30
CA VAL A 33 -4.30 -5.64 -5.97
C VAL A 33 -4.07 -6.52 -7.21
N ASN A 34 -3.02 -6.28 -7.96
CA ASN A 34 -2.70 -7.07 -9.15
C ASN A 34 -2.18 -8.47 -8.82
N GLU A 35 -1.64 -8.65 -7.63
CA GLU A 35 -1.07 -9.91 -7.15
C GLU A 35 -2.14 -10.88 -6.63
N LEU A 36 -3.37 -10.44 -6.42
CA LEU A 36 -4.50 -11.30 -6.00
C LEU A 36 -4.70 -12.49 -6.95
N GLY A 37 -4.40 -12.32 -8.24
CA GLY A 37 -4.53 -13.37 -9.26
C GLY A 37 -3.49 -14.48 -9.18
N TYR A 38 -2.37 -14.28 -8.49
CA TYR A 38 -1.32 -15.29 -8.41
C TYR A 38 -1.61 -16.39 -7.38
N ASN A 39 -2.55 -16.18 -6.48
CA ASN A 39 -2.94 -17.15 -5.45
C ASN A 39 -1.75 -17.74 -4.69
N ASN A 40 -0.80 -16.87 -4.33
CA ASN A 40 0.45 -17.21 -3.65
C ASN A 40 0.67 -16.29 -2.44
N ASP A 41 -0.07 -16.53 -1.39
CA ASP A 41 -0.07 -15.68 -0.19
C ASP A 41 1.29 -15.65 0.51
N LYS A 42 1.97 -16.80 0.57
CA LYS A 42 3.34 -16.88 1.13
C LYS A 42 4.33 -16.05 0.32
N GLY A 43 4.31 -16.20 -1.01
CA GLY A 43 5.19 -15.43 -1.89
C GLY A 43 4.91 -13.93 -1.82
N PHE A 44 3.64 -13.53 -1.69
CA PHE A 44 3.25 -12.14 -1.48
C PHE A 44 3.83 -11.58 -0.18
N TYR A 45 3.67 -12.30 0.93
CA TYR A 45 4.23 -11.91 2.23
C TYR A 45 5.76 -11.76 2.17
N GLU A 46 6.46 -12.75 1.61
CA GLU A 46 7.93 -12.73 1.49
C GLU A 46 8.42 -11.57 0.61
N ALA A 47 7.78 -11.35 -0.53
CA ALA A 47 8.13 -10.26 -1.45
C ALA A 47 7.87 -8.88 -0.82
N TYR A 48 6.77 -8.73 -0.08
CA TYR A 48 6.44 -7.49 0.62
C TYR A 48 7.46 -7.19 1.74
N SER A 49 7.82 -8.19 2.53
CA SER A 49 8.85 -8.08 3.57
C SER A 49 10.20 -7.65 2.99
N GLN A 50 10.62 -8.27 1.89
CA GLN A 50 11.87 -7.91 1.19
C GLN A 50 11.82 -6.48 0.63
N ALA A 51 10.68 -6.05 0.10
CA ALA A 51 10.50 -4.69 -0.40
C ALA A 51 10.66 -3.64 0.72
N ILE A 52 10.08 -3.89 1.88
CA ILE A 52 10.24 -3.01 3.04
C ILE A 52 11.70 -2.95 3.49
N ASP A 53 12.40 -4.07 3.57
CA ASP A 53 13.83 -4.11 3.93
C ASP A 53 14.68 -3.32 2.93
N ALA A 54 14.42 -3.47 1.64
CA ALA A 54 15.14 -2.74 0.59
C ALA A 54 14.89 -1.23 0.65
N ILE A 55 13.65 -0.80 0.90
CA ILE A 55 13.31 0.61 1.09
C ILE A 55 13.97 1.17 2.34
N ARG A 56 13.95 0.44 3.44
CA ARG A 56 14.61 0.85 4.69
C ARG A 56 16.11 1.02 4.51
N ALA A 57 16.75 0.14 3.74
CA ALA A 57 18.19 0.27 3.43
C ALA A 57 18.51 1.53 2.62
N CYS A 58 17.62 1.93 1.69
CA CYS A 58 17.77 3.17 0.90
C CYS A 58 17.41 4.44 1.68
N GLN A 59 16.43 4.33 2.61
CA GLN A 59 15.84 5.46 3.33
C GLN A 59 15.75 5.15 4.84
N PRO A 60 16.89 5.11 5.55
CA PRO A 60 16.95 4.67 6.95
C PRO A 60 16.19 5.60 7.91
N ASN A 61 16.02 6.87 7.55
CA ASN A 61 15.38 7.89 8.38
C ASN A 61 13.92 8.17 7.98
N ALA A 62 13.41 7.52 6.95
CA ALA A 62 12.02 7.72 6.51
C ALA A 62 11.04 6.92 7.36
N VAL A 63 9.83 7.47 7.56
CA VAL A 63 8.66 6.71 8.00
C VAL A 63 8.08 6.01 6.78
N ILE A 64 7.99 4.69 6.82
CA ILE A 64 7.43 3.87 5.76
C ILE A 64 5.98 3.57 6.10
N TYR A 65 5.09 3.82 5.13
CA TYR A 65 3.65 3.56 5.23
C TYR A 65 3.25 2.49 4.23
N ILE A 66 2.67 1.39 4.72
CA ILE A 66 2.01 0.39 3.89
C ILE A 66 0.54 0.79 3.79
N GLN A 67 0.08 1.11 2.59
CA GLN A 67 -1.32 1.36 2.33
C GLN A 67 -2.03 0.02 2.14
N GLY A 68 -2.93 -0.34 3.06
CA GLY A 68 -3.82 -1.48 2.87
C GLY A 68 -4.66 -1.30 1.61
N LEU A 69 -5.05 -2.40 0.98
CA LEU A 69 -5.89 -2.39 -0.21
C LEU A 69 -7.28 -1.86 0.15
N ILE A 70 -7.81 -0.96 -0.66
CA ILE A 70 -9.20 -0.51 -0.56
C ILE A 70 -10.13 -1.66 -0.96
N PRO A 71 -11.39 -1.69 -0.47
CA PRO A 71 -12.32 -2.72 -0.88
C PRO A 71 -12.60 -2.66 -2.38
N LEU A 72 -13.03 -3.77 -2.94
CA LEU A 72 -13.51 -3.90 -4.32
C LEU A 72 -15.03 -3.80 -4.35
N ASN A 73 -15.60 -3.39 -5.49
CA ASN A 73 -17.00 -3.60 -5.79
C ASN A 73 -17.13 -4.79 -6.76
N GLU A 74 -17.41 -5.97 -6.22
CA GLU A 74 -17.45 -7.22 -7.01
C GLU A 74 -18.57 -7.24 -8.03
N ASP A 75 -19.69 -6.58 -7.75
CA ASP A 75 -20.80 -6.48 -8.70
C ASP A 75 -20.45 -5.62 -9.91
N VAL A 76 -19.77 -4.49 -9.68
CA VAL A 76 -19.27 -3.62 -10.77
C VAL A 76 -18.18 -4.34 -11.56
N ILE A 77 -17.27 -5.05 -10.91
CA ILE A 77 -16.23 -5.84 -11.56
C ILE A 77 -16.87 -6.88 -12.50
N ALA A 78 -17.84 -7.63 -12.02
CA ALA A 78 -18.57 -8.64 -12.82
C ALA A 78 -19.30 -7.99 -14.00
N ALA A 79 -19.99 -6.88 -13.78
CA ALA A 79 -20.74 -6.17 -14.82
C ALA A 79 -19.85 -5.56 -15.90
N THR A 80 -18.62 -5.20 -15.57
CA THR A 80 -17.66 -4.59 -16.51
C THR A 80 -16.68 -5.61 -17.13
N GLY A 81 -16.85 -6.91 -16.85
CA GLY A 81 -16.01 -7.98 -17.39
C GLY A 81 -14.62 -8.06 -16.74
N GLY A 82 -14.50 -7.61 -15.50
CA GLY A 82 -13.28 -7.71 -14.72
C GLY A 82 -12.94 -9.15 -14.31
N SER A 83 -11.74 -9.35 -13.78
CA SER A 83 -11.23 -10.67 -13.44
C SER A 83 -11.88 -11.26 -12.20
N SER A 84 -12.25 -12.54 -12.26
CA SER A 84 -12.94 -13.26 -11.17
C SER A 84 -12.06 -13.48 -9.92
N TYR A 85 -10.76 -13.31 -10.01
CA TYR A 85 -9.86 -13.39 -8.86
C TYR A 85 -9.90 -12.14 -7.97
N LEU A 86 -10.51 -11.05 -8.43
CA LEU A 86 -10.67 -9.81 -7.68
C LEU A 86 -11.84 -9.95 -6.70
N THR A 87 -11.55 -10.47 -5.51
CA THR A 87 -12.52 -10.68 -4.44
C THR A 87 -12.10 -9.98 -3.15
N ASN A 88 -13.08 -9.47 -2.40
CA ASN A 88 -12.83 -8.87 -1.08
C ASN A 88 -12.38 -9.92 -0.06
N GLU A 89 -12.75 -11.18 -0.22
CA GLU A 89 -12.27 -12.27 0.62
C GLU A 89 -10.75 -12.40 0.56
N HIS A 90 -10.18 -12.55 -0.65
CA HIS A 90 -8.73 -12.66 -0.83
C HIS A 90 -8.00 -11.34 -0.53
N LEU A 91 -8.61 -10.21 -0.87
CA LEU A 91 -8.08 -8.89 -0.55
C LEU A 91 -7.89 -8.69 0.97
N ARG A 92 -8.83 -9.14 1.80
CA ARG A 92 -8.68 -9.08 3.26
C ARG A 92 -7.52 -9.94 3.75
N ILE A 93 -7.30 -11.11 3.17
CA ILE A 93 -6.13 -11.96 3.49
C ILE A 93 -4.83 -11.19 3.20
N TYR A 94 -4.74 -10.53 2.05
CA TYR A 94 -3.59 -9.70 1.70
C TYR A 94 -3.39 -8.52 2.65
N ASN A 95 -4.47 -7.85 3.05
CA ASN A 95 -4.40 -6.78 4.05
C ASN A 95 -3.88 -7.30 5.40
N ASP A 96 -4.29 -8.47 5.84
CA ASP A 96 -3.79 -9.09 7.06
C ASP A 96 -2.30 -9.43 6.97
N LEU A 97 -1.83 -9.94 5.83
CA LEU A 97 -0.41 -10.19 5.57
C LEU A 97 0.41 -8.89 5.57
N MET A 98 -0.09 -7.83 4.92
CA MET A 98 0.58 -6.52 4.93
C MET A 98 0.63 -5.91 6.33
N LYS A 99 -0.43 -6.08 7.13
CA LYS A 99 -0.47 -5.66 8.53
C LYS A 99 0.55 -6.42 9.38
N GLN A 100 0.69 -7.73 9.15
CA GLN A 100 1.72 -8.54 9.80
C GLN A 100 3.12 -8.04 9.45
N VAL A 101 3.41 -7.81 8.17
CA VAL A 101 4.70 -7.22 7.73
C VAL A 101 4.96 -5.88 8.43
N ALA A 102 3.94 -5.02 8.50
CA ALA A 102 4.07 -3.72 9.17
C ALA A 102 4.45 -3.86 10.65
N GLN A 103 3.86 -4.81 11.36
CA GLN A 103 4.19 -5.09 12.76
C GLN A 103 5.61 -5.63 12.92
N GLU A 104 6.01 -6.60 12.09
CA GLU A 104 7.33 -7.22 12.15
C GLU A 104 8.46 -6.26 11.76
N LYS A 105 8.22 -5.38 10.78
CA LYS A 105 9.21 -4.41 10.28
C LYS A 105 9.14 -3.06 10.96
N GLN A 106 8.23 -2.85 11.91
CA GLN A 106 8.01 -1.59 12.61
C GLN A 106 7.78 -0.41 11.65
N VAL A 107 6.86 -0.60 10.72
CA VAL A 107 6.37 0.43 9.81
C VAL A 107 4.88 0.65 10.00
N VAL A 108 4.33 1.71 9.44
CA VAL A 108 2.92 2.07 9.62
C VAL A 108 2.06 1.29 8.63
N PHE A 109 0.99 0.67 9.10
CA PHE A 109 -0.09 0.14 8.26
C PHE A 109 -1.25 1.12 8.26
N LEU A 110 -1.72 1.50 7.08
CA LEU A 110 -2.87 2.37 6.88
C LEU A 110 -4.08 1.53 6.48
N ASP A 111 -5.10 1.47 7.34
CA ASP A 111 -6.32 0.70 7.12
C ASP A 111 -7.30 1.43 6.19
N LEU A 112 -6.95 1.51 4.91
CA LEU A 112 -7.80 2.11 3.90
C LEU A 112 -9.05 1.27 3.60
N TYR A 113 -9.03 -0.02 3.88
CA TYR A 113 -10.21 -0.87 3.74
C TYR A 113 -11.36 -0.37 4.59
N SER A 114 -11.11 -0.16 5.87
CA SER A 114 -12.14 0.32 6.82
C SER A 114 -12.64 1.74 6.50
N GLU A 115 -11.79 2.57 5.87
CA GLU A 115 -12.18 3.92 5.45
C GLU A 115 -13.21 3.92 4.30
N PHE A 116 -13.12 2.94 3.38
CA PHE A 116 -13.90 2.94 2.14
C PHE A 116 -15.00 1.87 2.08
N VAL A 117 -15.00 0.88 2.97
CA VAL A 117 -15.97 -0.21 2.92
C VAL A 117 -17.37 0.29 3.33
N ASP A 118 -18.38 -0.13 2.57
CA ASP A 118 -19.80 0.11 2.91
C ASP A 118 -20.37 -0.98 3.84
N SER A 119 -21.68 -0.88 4.13
CA SER A 119 -22.37 -1.85 4.98
C SER A 119 -22.43 -3.26 4.40
N ASP A 120 -22.26 -3.41 3.10
CA ASP A 120 -22.31 -4.68 2.39
C ASP A 120 -20.91 -5.32 2.24
N GLY A 121 -19.89 -4.68 2.78
CA GLY A 121 -18.50 -5.16 2.74
C GLY A 121 -17.81 -4.89 1.41
N GLN A 122 -18.31 -3.94 0.63
CA GLN A 122 -17.80 -3.59 -0.69
C GLN A 122 -17.39 -2.12 -0.78
N LEU A 123 -16.66 -1.77 -1.85
CA LEU A 123 -16.49 -0.38 -2.26
C LEU A 123 -17.84 0.15 -2.76
N PRO A 124 -18.30 1.35 -2.33
CA PRO A 124 -19.53 1.94 -2.87
C PRO A 124 -19.53 1.99 -4.40
N ALA A 125 -20.66 1.68 -5.03
CA ALA A 125 -20.76 1.59 -6.49
C ALA A 125 -20.44 2.91 -7.20
N ASP A 126 -20.70 4.06 -6.59
CA ASP A 126 -20.38 5.39 -7.10
C ASP A 126 -18.92 5.78 -6.90
N ALA A 127 -18.18 5.02 -6.11
CA ALA A 127 -16.77 5.25 -5.85
C ALA A 127 -15.85 4.81 -7.00
N SER A 128 -16.32 3.91 -7.88
CA SER A 128 -15.51 3.33 -8.93
C SER A 128 -16.33 2.98 -10.18
N ARG A 129 -15.74 3.20 -11.36
CA ARG A 129 -16.36 2.82 -12.64
C ARG A 129 -16.12 1.36 -13.01
N ASP A 130 -15.04 0.78 -12.54
CA ASP A 130 -14.61 -0.59 -12.83
C ASP A 130 -14.60 -1.50 -11.60
N GLY A 131 -14.98 -0.97 -10.45
CA GLY A 131 -15.01 -1.68 -9.17
C GLY A 131 -13.65 -1.77 -8.46
N VAL A 132 -12.58 -1.21 -9.04
CA VAL A 132 -11.20 -1.30 -8.53
C VAL A 132 -10.60 0.08 -8.29
N HIS A 133 -10.67 0.98 -9.29
CA HIS A 133 -10.02 2.28 -9.26
C HIS A 133 -10.96 3.37 -8.78
N LEU A 134 -10.50 4.17 -7.81
CA LEU A 134 -11.31 5.25 -7.23
C LEU A 134 -11.59 6.37 -8.23
N SER A 135 -12.83 6.89 -8.18
CA SER A 135 -13.21 8.14 -8.82
C SER A 135 -12.49 9.33 -8.19
N LYS A 136 -12.48 10.47 -8.89
CA LYS A 136 -11.79 11.69 -8.43
C LYS A 136 -12.23 12.14 -7.03
N ALA A 137 -13.52 12.06 -6.74
CA ALA A 137 -14.06 12.47 -5.43
C ALA A 137 -13.52 11.57 -4.31
N TYR A 138 -13.48 10.27 -4.54
CA TYR A 138 -12.95 9.31 -3.57
C TYR A 138 -11.43 9.33 -3.49
N CYS A 139 -10.71 9.73 -4.54
CA CYS A 139 -9.27 10.03 -4.46
C CYS A 139 -8.98 11.20 -3.51
N GLN A 140 -9.86 12.20 -3.41
CA GLN A 140 -9.73 13.26 -2.42
C GLN A 140 -9.89 12.75 -0.99
N GLN A 141 -10.88 11.89 -0.74
CA GLN A 141 -11.06 11.23 0.56
C GLN A 141 -9.82 10.40 0.93
N TRP A 142 -9.27 9.63 -0.01
CA TRP A 142 -8.02 8.91 0.17
C TRP A 142 -6.86 9.84 0.57
N LEU A 143 -6.68 10.94 -0.15
CA LEU A 143 -5.62 11.90 0.15
C LEU A 143 -5.78 12.52 1.55
N GLU A 144 -7.00 12.87 1.96
CA GLU A 144 -7.27 13.40 3.30
C GLU A 144 -6.97 12.33 4.38
N TYR A 145 -7.30 11.07 4.13
CA TYR A 145 -6.92 9.99 5.03
C TYR A 145 -5.40 9.93 5.21
N LEU A 146 -4.61 9.98 4.14
CA LEU A 146 -3.15 9.97 4.23
C LEU A 146 -2.62 11.16 5.03
N LYS A 147 -3.17 12.35 4.82
CA LYS A 147 -2.75 13.57 5.53
C LYS A 147 -3.03 13.53 7.01
N THR A 148 -4.11 12.89 7.44
CA THR A 148 -4.57 12.85 8.83
C THR A 148 -4.05 11.65 9.61
N HIS A 149 -3.44 10.67 8.97
CA HIS A 149 -2.90 9.44 9.57
C HIS A 149 -1.38 9.36 9.45
N THR A 150 -0.71 10.46 9.75
CA THR A 150 0.76 10.52 9.80
C THR A 150 1.29 10.21 11.19
N VAL A 151 2.44 9.58 11.24
CA VAL A 151 3.16 9.24 12.47
C VAL A 151 4.58 9.81 12.39
N SER A 152 5.08 10.39 13.46
CA SER A 152 6.47 10.87 13.49
C SER A 152 7.46 9.72 13.61
N TYR A 153 8.68 9.93 13.11
CA TYR A 153 9.77 8.96 13.22
C TYR A 153 10.06 8.61 14.69
N GLU A 154 10.08 9.60 15.56
CA GLU A 154 10.36 9.46 16.99
C GLU A 154 9.26 8.66 17.74
N THR A 155 8.02 8.71 17.26
CA THR A 155 6.93 7.90 17.79
C THR A 155 7.12 6.42 17.45
N LEU A 156 7.58 6.10 16.26
CA LEU A 156 7.86 4.71 15.83
C LEU A 156 9.15 4.17 16.47
N TYR A 157 10.17 5.01 16.59
CA TYR A 157 11.52 4.64 17.05
C TYR A 157 11.94 5.56 18.19
N PRO A 158 11.36 5.42 19.39
CA PRO A 158 11.70 6.25 20.54
C PRO A 158 13.17 6.01 20.94
N THR A 159 13.92 7.09 21.19
CA THR A 159 15.25 7.00 21.75
C THR A 159 15.21 6.51 23.18
N GLN A 160 16.25 5.81 23.65
CA GLN A 160 16.29 5.25 25.01
C GLN A 160 16.17 6.33 26.11
N GLU A 161 16.46 7.59 25.82
CA GLU A 161 16.31 8.72 26.76
C GLU A 161 14.85 9.08 27.06
N ALA A 162 13.89 8.68 26.24
CA ALA A 162 12.47 8.94 26.46
C ALA A 162 11.77 7.90 27.35
N GLN A 163 12.50 6.88 27.83
CA GLN A 163 11.99 5.80 28.67
C GLN A 163 12.48 5.88 30.15
N ALA A 164 13.14 6.95 30.51
CA ALA A 164 13.62 7.18 31.88
C ALA A 164 12.65 8.04 32.71
#